data_9f604534493428fc874aece9354d82ef
#
_entry.id   9f604534493428fc874aece9354d82ef
#
_cell.length_a   1.000
_cell.length_b   1.000
_cell.length_c   1.000
_cell.angle_alpha   90.00
_cell.angle_beta   90.00
_cell.angle_gamma   90.00
#
_symmetry.space_group_name_H-M   'P 1'
#
loop_
_entity.id
_entity.type
_entity.pdbx_description
1 polymer ?
#
loop_
_entity_poly.entity_id
_entity_poly.type
_entity_poly.pdbx_seq_one_letter_code
_entity_poly.pdbx_strand_id
1 'polypeptide(L)'
;MIEREKKRLALVEKYQEKRSILKSKLQEMNTRQQRVFKEQFDIAVEFQKLPRGSSKTRVHHRCFVTGRPKGYFRDFGLSRHVLREMAHQCLLPGVTKASW
;
A
#
# COMPACT_ATOMS: atom_id res chain seq x y z
N MET A 1 2.51 15.11 -2.94
CA MET A 1 2.70 13.66 -2.75
C MET A 1 1.65 13.03 -1.84
N ILE A 2 1.30 13.65 -0.73
CA ILE A 2 0.28 13.14 0.21
C ILE A 2 -1.10 12.98 -0.47
N GLU A 3 -1.51 13.93 -1.28
CA GLU A 3 -2.78 13.85 -2.03
C GLU A 3 -2.80 12.74 -3.07
N ARG A 4 -1.66 12.50 -3.74
CA ARG A 4 -1.52 11.38 -4.68
C ARG A 4 -1.70 10.04 -3.97
N GLU A 5 -1.19 9.93 -2.76
CA GLU A 5 -1.32 8.72 -1.95
C GLU A 5 -2.78 8.50 -1.52
N LYS A 6 -3.49 9.56 -1.14
CA LYS A 6 -4.92 9.50 -0.83
C LYS A 6 -5.74 9.01 -2.02
N LYS A 7 -5.44 9.51 -3.23
CA LYS A 7 -6.08 9.06 -4.47
C LYS A 7 -5.82 7.57 -4.74
N ARG A 8 -4.59 7.12 -4.52
CA ARG A 8 -4.24 5.70 -4.66
C ARG A 8 -4.98 4.82 -3.66
N LEU A 9 -5.07 5.23 -2.41
CA LEU A 9 -5.83 4.52 -1.39
C LEU A 9 -7.30 4.39 -1.77
N ALA A 10 -7.93 5.47 -2.23
CA ALA A 10 -9.31 5.44 -2.69
C ALA A 10 -9.51 4.47 -3.87
N LEU A 11 -8.59 4.45 -4.84
CA LEU A 11 -8.64 3.51 -5.96
C LEU A 11 -8.44 2.07 -5.51
N VAL A 12 -7.53 1.82 -4.57
CA VAL A 12 -7.30 0.48 -4.01
C VAL A 12 -8.57 -0.04 -3.33
N GLU A 13 -9.22 0.77 -2.52
CA GLU A 13 -10.48 0.39 -1.86
C GLU A 13 -11.58 0.11 -2.88
N LYS A 14 -11.73 0.97 -3.88
CA LYS A 14 -12.77 0.83 -4.91
C LYS A 14 -12.64 -0.45 -5.73
N TYR A 15 -11.41 -0.86 -6.06
CA TYR A 15 -11.16 -2.02 -6.92
C TYR A 15 -10.74 -3.28 -6.13
N GLN A 16 -10.75 -3.23 -4.82
CA GLN A 16 -10.32 -4.34 -3.97
C GLN A 16 -11.12 -5.63 -4.24
N GLU A 17 -12.43 -5.53 -4.31
CA GLU A 17 -13.31 -6.69 -4.57
C GLU A 17 -13.05 -7.30 -5.93
N LYS A 18 -12.95 -6.48 -6.97
CA LYS A 18 -12.70 -6.95 -8.33
C LYS A 18 -11.36 -7.68 -8.42
N ARG A 19 -10.31 -7.13 -7.78
CA ARG A 19 -8.99 -7.76 -7.74
C ARG A 19 -8.99 -9.07 -6.96
N SER A 20 -9.71 -9.15 -5.85
CA SER A 20 -9.80 -10.38 -5.06
C SER A 20 -10.51 -11.50 -5.81
N ILE A 21 -11.57 -11.18 -6.54
CA ILE A 21 -12.28 -12.15 -7.41
C ILE A 21 -11.35 -12.67 -8.51
N LEU A 22 -10.61 -11.81 -9.19
CA LEU A 22 -9.66 -12.21 -10.22
C LEU A 22 -8.51 -13.06 -9.67
N LYS A 23 -8.00 -12.72 -8.49
CA LYS A 23 -6.99 -13.53 -7.81
C LYS A 23 -7.49 -14.92 -7.44
N SER A 24 -8.72 -15.01 -6.94
CA SER A 24 -9.36 -16.30 -6.61
C SER A 24 -9.50 -17.18 -7.83
N LYS A 25 -9.97 -16.61 -8.95
CA LYS A 25 -10.05 -17.32 -10.24
C LYS A 25 -8.69 -17.83 -10.70
N LEU A 26 -7.66 -16.99 -10.61
CA LEU A 26 -6.30 -17.36 -11.00
C LEU A 26 -5.75 -18.49 -10.12
N GLN A 27 -5.99 -18.42 -8.82
CA GLN A 27 -5.56 -19.44 -7.87
C GLN A 27 -6.26 -20.78 -8.11
N GLU A 28 -7.56 -20.77 -8.37
CA GLU A 28 -8.32 -21.98 -8.72
C GLU A 28 -7.77 -22.64 -9.99
N MET A 29 -7.42 -21.85 -11.00
CA MET A 29 -6.83 -22.35 -12.23
C MET A 29 -5.43 -22.93 -12.01
N ASN A 30 -4.63 -22.34 -11.13
CA ASN A 30 -3.30 -22.86 -10.79
C ASN A 30 -3.36 -24.19 -10.01
N THR A 31 -4.41 -24.39 -9.23
CA THR A 31 -4.61 -25.64 -8.48
C THR A 31 -5.17 -26.76 -9.34
N ARG A 32 -5.85 -26.46 -10.43
CA ARG A 32 -6.30 -27.45 -11.41
C ARG A 32 -5.11 -27.90 -12.25
N GLN A 33 -4.96 -29.21 -12.44
CA GLN A 33 -3.88 -29.80 -13.25
C GLN A 33 -3.92 -29.40 -14.73
N GLN A 34 -5.09 -28.98 -15.21
CA GLN A 34 -5.25 -28.49 -16.59
C GLN A 34 -5.08 -26.96 -16.61
N ARG A 35 -3.91 -26.53 -17.01
CA ARG A 35 -3.63 -25.12 -17.27
C ARG A 35 -4.12 -24.77 -18.68
N VAL A 36 -5.26 -24.10 -18.77
CA VAL A 36 -5.74 -23.55 -20.04
C VAL A 36 -5.14 -22.18 -20.23
N PHE A 37 -4.18 -22.06 -21.14
CA PHE A 37 -3.46 -20.82 -21.43
C PHE A 37 -4.39 -19.65 -21.80
N LYS A 38 -5.45 -19.95 -22.57
CA LYS A 38 -6.44 -18.96 -22.99
C LYS A 38 -7.14 -18.30 -21.79
N GLU A 39 -7.59 -19.08 -20.82
CA GLU A 39 -8.25 -18.57 -19.62
C GLU A 39 -7.31 -17.71 -18.76
N GLN A 40 -6.04 -18.14 -18.60
CA GLN A 40 -5.04 -17.37 -17.90
C GLN A 40 -4.76 -16.02 -18.60
N PHE A 41 -4.71 -16.05 -19.93
CA PHE A 41 -4.53 -14.85 -20.73
C PHE A 41 -5.71 -13.89 -20.58
N ASP A 42 -6.94 -14.38 -20.59
CA ASP A 42 -8.15 -13.58 -20.41
C ASP A 42 -8.17 -12.90 -19.03
N ILE A 43 -7.78 -13.62 -17.99
CA ILE A 43 -7.65 -13.04 -16.63
C ILE A 43 -6.57 -11.95 -16.60
N ALA A 44 -5.42 -12.17 -17.24
CA ALA A 44 -4.36 -11.18 -17.33
C ALA A 44 -4.82 -9.91 -18.05
N VAL A 45 -5.59 -10.03 -19.11
CA VAL A 45 -6.19 -8.90 -19.82
C VAL A 45 -7.16 -8.14 -18.95
N GLU A 46 -7.98 -8.83 -18.16
CA GLU A 46 -8.88 -8.18 -17.20
C GLU A 46 -8.11 -7.37 -16.13
N PHE A 47 -7.00 -7.91 -15.61
CA PHE A 47 -6.11 -7.17 -14.71
C PHE A 47 -5.53 -5.92 -15.36
N GLN A 48 -5.15 -6.00 -16.63
CA GLN A 48 -4.61 -4.84 -17.36
C GLN A 48 -5.63 -3.72 -17.57
N LYS A 49 -6.91 -4.05 -17.66
CA LYS A 49 -7.99 -3.06 -17.80
C LYS A 49 -8.21 -2.26 -16.51
N LEU A 50 -7.77 -2.77 -15.36
CA LEU A 50 -7.89 -2.07 -14.10
C LEU A 50 -6.88 -0.91 -14.01
N PRO A 51 -7.24 0.21 -13.33
CA PRO A 51 -6.29 1.31 -13.14
C PRO A 51 -5.01 0.85 -12.43
N ARG A 52 -3.87 1.33 -12.89
CA ARG A 52 -2.57 1.02 -12.28
C ARG A 52 -2.52 1.43 -10.80
N GLY A 53 -3.11 2.57 -10.46
CA GLY A 53 -3.17 3.08 -9.09
C GLY A 53 -4.01 2.24 -8.13
N SER A 54 -4.81 1.28 -8.64
CA SER A 54 -5.59 0.36 -7.81
C SER A 54 -4.77 -0.79 -7.21
N SER A 55 -3.51 -0.94 -7.57
CA SER A 55 -2.62 -1.96 -7.04
C SER A 55 -2.12 -1.60 -5.64
N LYS A 56 -2.24 -2.52 -4.70
CA LYS A 56 -1.71 -2.35 -3.33
C LYS A 56 -0.20 -2.15 -3.29
N THR A 57 0.53 -2.67 -4.27
CA THR A 57 1.98 -2.55 -4.33
C THR A 57 2.45 -1.12 -4.54
N ARG A 58 1.60 -0.25 -5.06
CA ARG A 58 1.89 1.17 -5.27
C ARG A 58 1.60 2.05 -4.05
N VAL A 59 0.89 1.50 -3.06
CA VAL A 59 0.58 2.20 -1.81
C VAL A 59 1.75 2.06 -0.86
N HIS A 60 2.24 3.19 -0.35
CA HIS A 60 3.31 3.24 0.64
C HIS A 60 2.87 4.05 1.84
N HIS A 61 3.34 3.65 3.01
CA HIS A 61 3.23 4.48 4.19
C HIS A 61 4.10 5.73 4.02
N ARG A 62 3.52 6.90 4.20
CA ARG A 62 4.20 8.19 4.04
C ARG A 62 4.07 9.01 5.30
N CYS A 63 5.09 9.79 5.61
CA CYS A 63 5.05 10.74 6.70
C CYS A 63 3.86 11.69 6.54
N PHE A 64 3.08 11.85 7.61
CA PHE A 64 1.91 12.72 7.61
C PHE A 64 2.24 14.19 7.33
N VAL A 65 3.42 14.64 7.75
CA VAL A 65 3.85 16.03 7.60
C VAL A 65 4.59 16.28 6.29
N THR A 66 5.60 15.44 5.98
CA THR A 66 6.50 15.66 4.83
C THR A 66 6.16 14.83 3.59
N GLY A 67 5.43 13.73 3.77
CA GLY A 67 5.16 12.78 2.68
C GLY A 67 6.31 11.84 2.34
N ARG A 68 7.38 11.83 3.14
CA ARG A 68 8.54 10.95 2.93
C ARG A 68 8.14 9.47 3.08
N PRO A 69 8.44 8.58 2.11
CA PRO A 69 8.07 7.17 2.19
C PRO A 69 9.08 6.31 2.98
N LYS A 70 10.33 6.78 3.12
CA LYS A 70 11.40 6.05 3.80
C LYS A 70 11.59 6.54 5.23
N GLY A 71 12.08 5.64 6.11
CA GLY A 71 12.30 5.97 7.50
C GLY A 71 11.00 6.30 8.25
N TYR A 72 9.93 5.57 7.95
CA TYR A 72 8.60 5.79 8.50
C TYR A 72 8.37 4.93 9.75
N PHE A 73 7.92 5.57 10.82
CA PHE A 73 7.49 4.90 12.03
C PHE A 73 5.96 4.72 12.05
N ARG A 74 5.50 3.48 11.98
CA ARG A 74 4.07 3.16 11.89
C ARG A 74 3.27 3.60 13.11
N ASP A 75 3.87 3.54 14.29
CA ASP A 75 3.21 3.90 15.55
C ASP A 75 2.86 5.39 15.59
N PHE A 76 3.64 6.24 14.97
CA PHE A 76 3.47 7.68 14.97
C PHE A 76 2.96 8.25 13.65
N GLY A 77 3.08 7.51 12.56
CA GLY A 77 2.75 8.01 11.23
C GLY A 77 3.70 9.09 10.71
N LEU A 78 4.93 9.12 11.22
CA LEU A 78 5.93 10.16 10.95
C LEU A 78 7.23 9.56 10.44
N SER A 79 7.98 10.35 9.64
CA SER A 79 9.35 10.00 9.27
C SER A 79 10.29 10.17 10.47
N ARG A 80 11.45 9.52 10.40
CA ARG A 80 12.47 9.60 11.47
C ARG A 80 12.88 11.04 11.80
N HIS A 81 12.98 11.90 10.79
CA HIS A 81 13.38 13.31 10.97
C HIS A 81 12.31 14.10 11.72
N VAL A 82 11.05 13.99 11.31
CA VAL A 82 9.93 14.67 11.96
C VAL A 82 9.69 14.13 13.36
N LEU A 83 9.80 12.81 13.54
CA LEU A 83 9.67 12.17 14.84
C LEU A 83 10.69 12.72 15.83
N ARG A 84 11.96 12.82 15.42
CA ARG A 84 13.04 13.38 16.24
C ARG A 84 12.78 14.84 16.60
N GLU A 85 12.40 15.66 15.64
CA GLU A 85 12.09 17.07 15.86
C GLU A 85 10.93 17.25 16.84
N MET A 86 9.83 16.53 16.64
CA MET A 86 8.67 16.61 17.53
C MET A 86 8.95 16.07 18.92
N ALA A 87 9.78 15.03 19.05
CA ALA A 87 10.20 14.50 20.35
C ALA A 87 11.04 15.52 21.13
N HIS A 88 11.96 16.22 20.47
CA HIS A 88 12.76 17.28 21.10
C HIS A 88 11.93 18.51 21.49
N GLN A 89 10.86 18.79 20.74
CA GLN A 89 9.93 19.89 21.05
C GLN A 89 8.86 19.50 22.09
N CYS A 90 8.94 18.29 22.64
CA CYS A 90 7.97 17.74 23.61
C CYS A 90 6.53 17.69 23.09
N LEU A 91 6.34 17.55 21.77
CA LEU A 91 5.01 17.43 21.16
C LEU A 91 4.45 16.01 21.20
N LEU A 92 5.31 15.02 21.48
CA LEU A 92 4.91 13.62 21.60
C LEU A 92 4.82 13.21 23.06
N PRO A 93 3.62 12.91 23.59
CA PRO A 93 3.46 12.55 25.00
C PRO A 93 4.09 11.17 25.28
N GLY A 94 4.77 11.04 26.42
CA GLY A 94 5.36 9.78 26.88
C GLY A 94 6.63 9.34 26.16
N VAL A 95 7.14 10.14 25.23
CA VAL A 95 8.37 9.83 24.49
C VAL A 95 9.57 10.41 25.26
N THR A 96 10.51 9.55 25.60
CA THR A 96 11.77 9.93 26.25
C THR A 96 12.97 9.53 25.38
N LYS A 97 14.01 10.36 25.38
CA LYS A 97 15.25 10.04 24.68
C LYS A 97 16.01 8.97 25.47
N ALA A 98 16.28 7.85 24.83
CA ALA A 98 17.12 6.81 25.39
C ALA A 98 18.51 6.83 24.74
N SER A 99 19.56 6.76 25.55
CA SER A 99 20.95 6.58 25.10
C SER A 99 21.60 5.53 25.96
N TRP A 100 22.15 4.50 25.32
CA TRP A 100 22.91 3.44 25.96
C TRP A 100 24.23 3.15 25.26
#